data_71ca35edd60e29661640aeb4677a89a5
#
_entry.id   71ca35edd60e29661640aeb4677a89a5
#
_cell.length_a   1.000
_cell.length_b   1.000
_cell.length_c   1.000
_cell.angle_alpha   90.00
_cell.angle_beta   90.00
_cell.angle_gamma   90.00
#
_symmetry.space_group_name_H-M   'P 1'
#
loop_
_entity.id
_entity.type
_entity.pdbx_description
1 polymer ?
#
loop_
_entity_poly.entity_id
_entity_poly.type
_entity_poly.pdbx_seq_one_letter_code
_entity_poly.pdbx_strand_id
1 'polypeptide(L)'
;MLWRIPFRSYLIPLAMGILYLFIGYFTTREQSVQFLVLSFGLFGLTYFSVQKISINQILWQGLLYRAVLLITLPWLSQDFYRFIWDGLLLFNELNPYAYTPNELIEQPHLFSPALTEVLHKNMGELSAGHYSNYPPINQLGFLFSILWESNSLFTSIIMMRLLLIAADIGVFFLGKQLLKFFGFAQERIGWYFLNPLVLIELTGNLHWEGVMLFFFALGWWLYVHKKLWLSSFAFALSIGTKLIPLLLVPVFVRYQSWRKSALMACAGLLSLVLLFLPFFKDIGMENYLATIQLWFKNFEFNGSLYYIARWIGYEIKGYNIIRQLGEVTPWIIFLIAVSYTHLRAHETLMNLV
;
A
#
# COMPACT_ATOMS: atom_id res chain seq x y z
N MET A 1 42.26 0.50 9.91
CA MET A 1 41.65 0.07 11.20
C MET A 1 40.40 -0.73 10.88
N LEU A 2 40.55 -2.01 10.56
CA LEU A 2 39.48 -2.92 10.17
C LEU A 2 38.63 -3.27 11.40
N TRP A 3 37.36 -2.87 11.34
CA TRP A 3 36.34 -2.97 12.37
C TRP A 3 36.16 -4.41 12.81
N ARG A 4 36.58 -4.74 14.03
CA ARG A 4 36.14 -5.96 14.73
C ARG A 4 34.72 -5.72 15.22
N ILE A 5 33.74 -5.79 14.33
CA ILE A 5 32.34 -5.87 14.73
C ILE A 5 32.17 -7.24 15.41
N PRO A 6 31.69 -7.33 16.65
CA PRO A 6 31.59 -8.61 17.34
C PRO A 6 30.69 -9.56 16.54
N PHE A 7 31.08 -10.78 16.35
CA PHE A 7 30.40 -11.85 15.58
C PHE A 7 28.90 -11.93 15.93
N ARG A 8 28.53 -11.67 17.17
CA ARG A 8 27.12 -11.59 17.63
C ARG A 8 26.26 -10.56 16.93
N SER A 9 26.84 -9.48 16.39
CA SER A 9 26.08 -8.43 15.70
C SER A 9 25.60 -8.82 14.30
N TYR A 10 26.12 -9.93 13.73
CA TYR A 10 25.68 -10.45 12.45
C TYR A 10 24.64 -11.59 12.58
N LEU A 11 24.53 -12.21 13.76
CA LEU A 11 23.65 -13.36 13.96
C LEU A 11 22.17 -13.00 13.80
N ILE A 12 21.73 -11.85 14.35
CA ILE A 12 20.33 -11.41 14.23
C ILE A 12 19.99 -11.09 12.78
N PRO A 13 20.76 -10.24 12.05
CA PRO A 13 20.50 -9.98 10.64
C PRO A 13 20.49 -11.25 9.76
N LEU A 14 21.40 -12.17 10.00
CA LEU A 14 21.46 -13.45 9.29
C LEU A 14 20.19 -14.29 9.57
N ALA A 15 19.81 -14.44 10.85
CA ALA A 15 18.61 -15.16 11.22
C ALA A 15 17.36 -14.55 10.57
N MET A 16 17.23 -13.22 10.58
CA MET A 16 16.12 -12.53 9.89
C MET A 16 16.14 -12.80 8.37
N GLY A 17 17.30 -12.75 7.74
CA GLY A 17 17.45 -13.07 6.31
C GLY A 17 16.99 -14.49 5.97
N ILE A 18 17.35 -15.47 6.82
CA ILE A 18 16.91 -16.86 6.70
C ILE A 18 15.39 -16.96 6.85
N LEU A 19 14.79 -16.27 7.84
CA LEU A 19 13.34 -16.29 8.03
C LEU A 19 12.60 -15.66 6.82
N TYR A 20 13.10 -14.56 6.24
CA TYR A 20 12.55 -13.97 5.01
C TYR A 20 12.69 -14.92 3.82
N LEU A 21 13.79 -15.64 3.72
CA LEU A 21 13.96 -16.67 2.69
C LEU A 21 12.91 -17.78 2.86
N PHE A 22 12.66 -18.26 4.08
CA PHE A 22 11.63 -19.27 4.33
C PHE A 22 10.22 -18.75 4.00
N ILE A 23 9.89 -17.50 4.37
CA ILE A 23 8.59 -16.90 4.03
C ILE A 23 8.45 -16.75 2.52
N GLY A 24 9.47 -16.23 1.83
CA GLY A 24 9.37 -15.93 0.40
C GLY A 24 9.38 -17.15 -0.51
N TYR A 25 10.03 -18.24 -0.13
CA TYR A 25 10.25 -19.40 -1.01
C TYR A 25 9.56 -20.69 -0.56
N PHE A 26 9.23 -20.81 0.72
CA PHE A 26 8.75 -22.07 1.30
C PHE A 26 7.47 -21.92 2.11
N THR A 27 6.80 -20.77 2.04
CA THR A 27 5.55 -20.54 2.76
C THR A 27 4.45 -20.11 1.79
N THR A 28 3.39 -20.89 1.71
CA THR A 28 2.19 -20.59 0.92
C THR A 28 1.06 -20.07 1.81
N ARG A 29 0.01 -19.54 1.20
CA ARG A 29 -1.16 -18.98 1.91
C ARG A 29 -1.87 -20.00 2.81
N GLU A 30 -1.85 -21.27 2.44
CA GLU A 30 -2.48 -22.36 3.18
C GLU A 30 -1.71 -22.73 4.46
N GLN A 31 -0.42 -22.39 4.51
CA GLN A 31 0.48 -22.70 5.63
C GLN A 31 0.44 -21.62 6.72
N SER A 32 -0.77 -21.27 7.18
CA SER A 32 -0.99 -20.15 8.11
C SER A 32 -0.22 -20.26 9.43
N VAL A 33 -0.10 -21.48 10.00
CA VAL A 33 0.66 -21.70 11.24
C VAL A 33 2.15 -21.42 11.02
N GLN A 34 2.72 -21.94 9.92
CA GLN A 34 4.14 -21.67 9.57
C GLN A 34 4.37 -20.17 9.39
N PHE A 35 3.49 -19.51 8.64
CA PHE A 35 3.56 -18.06 8.42
C PHE A 35 3.52 -17.28 9.74
N LEU A 36 2.61 -17.61 10.66
CA LEU A 36 2.51 -16.96 11.96
C LEU A 36 3.79 -17.15 12.80
N VAL A 37 4.31 -18.38 12.91
CA VAL A 37 5.52 -18.67 13.68
C VAL A 37 6.72 -17.89 13.14
N LEU A 38 6.94 -17.91 11.82
CA LEU A 38 8.04 -17.18 11.19
C LEU A 38 7.88 -15.67 11.36
N SER A 39 6.66 -15.14 11.22
CA SER A 39 6.36 -13.72 11.40
C SER A 39 6.59 -13.26 12.84
N PHE A 40 6.11 -14.00 13.84
CA PHE A 40 6.39 -13.69 15.26
C PHE A 40 7.90 -13.72 15.56
N GLY A 41 8.62 -14.68 15.00
CA GLY A 41 10.09 -14.72 15.09
C GLY A 41 10.75 -13.48 14.52
N LEU A 42 10.32 -13.04 13.32
CA LEU A 42 10.80 -11.82 12.68
C LEU A 42 10.49 -10.57 13.51
N PHE A 43 9.24 -10.41 14.01
CA PHE A 43 8.88 -9.28 14.86
C PHE A 43 9.73 -9.22 16.14
N GLY A 44 9.94 -10.37 16.79
CA GLY A 44 10.82 -10.46 17.96
C GLY A 44 12.25 -10.03 17.65
N LEU A 45 12.86 -10.58 16.59
CA LEU A 45 14.22 -10.21 16.18
C LEU A 45 14.33 -8.74 15.75
N THR A 46 13.32 -8.21 15.04
CA THR A 46 13.27 -6.80 14.65
C THR A 46 13.24 -5.90 15.89
N TYR A 47 12.42 -6.23 16.89
CA TYR A 47 12.34 -5.46 18.13
C TYR A 47 13.69 -5.32 18.81
N PHE A 48 14.46 -6.42 18.94
CA PHE A 48 15.78 -6.38 19.54
C PHE A 48 16.84 -5.72 18.65
N SER A 49 16.72 -5.84 17.33
CA SER A 49 17.66 -5.26 16.38
C SER A 49 17.56 -3.75 16.31
N VAL A 50 16.35 -3.20 16.06
CA VAL A 50 16.14 -1.78 15.78
C VAL A 50 16.60 -0.84 16.90
N GLN A 51 16.64 -1.32 18.14
CA GLN A 51 17.05 -0.49 19.29
C GLN A 51 18.55 -0.18 19.34
N LYS A 52 19.40 -0.92 18.63
CA LYS A 52 20.86 -0.90 18.81
C LYS A 52 21.65 -0.71 17.53
N ILE A 53 20.98 -0.45 16.40
CA ILE A 53 21.64 -0.35 15.09
C ILE A 53 21.71 1.07 14.58
N SER A 54 22.76 1.38 13.82
CA SER A 54 22.94 2.68 13.19
C SER A 54 22.06 2.83 11.94
N ILE A 55 21.86 4.07 11.49
CA ILE A 55 21.09 4.39 10.29
C ILE A 55 21.60 3.67 9.03
N ASN A 56 22.91 3.49 8.89
CA ASN A 56 23.52 2.77 7.77
C ASN A 56 23.23 1.27 7.86
N GLN A 57 23.24 0.68 9.06
CA GLN A 57 22.89 -0.73 9.26
C GLN A 57 21.41 -0.97 8.96
N ILE A 58 20.51 -0.05 9.33
CA ILE A 58 19.10 -0.11 8.97
C ILE A 58 18.96 -0.17 7.45
N LEU A 59 19.63 0.75 6.73
CA LEU A 59 19.56 0.79 5.27
C LEU A 59 20.03 -0.53 4.64
N TRP A 60 21.22 -0.98 5.00
CA TRP A 60 21.80 -2.18 4.38
C TRP A 60 21.03 -3.46 4.71
N GLN A 61 20.56 -3.63 5.95
CA GLN A 61 19.72 -4.77 6.32
C GLN A 61 18.38 -4.73 5.57
N GLY A 62 17.74 -3.58 5.51
CA GLY A 62 16.48 -3.44 4.79
C GLY A 62 16.61 -3.70 3.28
N LEU A 63 17.72 -3.29 2.67
CA LEU A 63 18.02 -3.59 1.26
C LEU A 63 18.31 -5.09 1.07
N LEU A 64 19.06 -5.70 1.96
CA LEU A 64 19.35 -7.13 1.92
C LEU A 64 18.06 -7.97 1.96
N TYR A 65 17.14 -7.68 2.89
CA TYR A 65 15.89 -8.43 3.00
C TYR A 65 14.98 -8.23 1.78
N ARG A 66 14.96 -7.03 1.21
CA ARG A 66 14.26 -6.77 -0.06
C ARG A 66 14.90 -7.51 -1.23
N ALA A 67 16.22 -7.62 -1.26
CA ALA A 67 16.93 -8.40 -2.26
C ALA A 67 16.63 -9.91 -2.15
N VAL A 68 16.50 -10.45 -0.92
CA VAL A 68 16.05 -11.83 -0.70
C VAL A 68 14.67 -12.08 -1.30
N LEU A 69 13.76 -11.11 -1.18
CA LEU A 69 12.40 -11.23 -1.70
C LEU A 69 12.26 -10.86 -3.18
N LEU A 70 13.30 -10.29 -3.82
CA LEU A 70 13.19 -9.69 -5.16
C LEU A 70 12.66 -10.63 -6.23
N ILE A 71 13.09 -11.87 -6.22
CA ILE A 71 12.76 -12.87 -7.25
C ILE A 71 11.74 -13.92 -6.78
N THR A 72 11.12 -13.73 -5.60
CA THR A 72 10.07 -14.65 -5.09
C THR A 72 8.77 -14.47 -5.85
N LEU A 73 7.94 -15.51 -5.90
CA LEU A 73 6.54 -15.35 -6.26
C LEU A 73 5.75 -14.84 -5.05
N PRO A 74 4.70 -14.00 -5.24
CA PRO A 74 3.87 -13.50 -4.12
C PRO A 74 2.89 -14.58 -3.61
N TRP A 75 3.40 -15.62 -2.95
CA TRP A 75 2.63 -16.81 -2.54
C TRP A 75 1.51 -16.51 -1.51
N LEU A 76 1.58 -15.39 -0.80
CA LEU A 76 0.63 -15.06 0.26
C LEU A 76 -0.53 -14.17 -0.24
N SER A 77 -0.41 -13.58 -1.44
CA SER A 77 -1.46 -12.76 -2.07
C SER A 77 -1.64 -13.14 -3.53
N GLN A 78 -2.89 -13.16 -3.99
CA GLN A 78 -3.24 -13.37 -5.40
C GLN A 78 -3.47 -12.06 -6.17
N ASP A 79 -3.41 -10.91 -5.51
CA ASP A 79 -3.79 -9.61 -6.10
C ASP A 79 -2.90 -9.21 -7.27
N PHE A 80 -1.64 -9.65 -7.29
CA PHE A 80 -0.70 -9.33 -8.36
C PHE A 80 -1.14 -9.87 -9.74
N TYR A 81 -1.94 -10.93 -9.79
CA TYR A 81 -2.52 -11.41 -11.05
C TYR A 81 -3.47 -10.36 -11.62
N ARG A 82 -4.25 -9.70 -10.77
CA ARG A 82 -5.11 -8.61 -11.18
C ARG A 82 -4.31 -7.37 -11.58
N PHE A 83 -3.21 -7.06 -10.89
CA PHE A 83 -2.35 -5.92 -11.23
C PHE A 83 -1.75 -6.08 -12.63
N ILE A 84 -1.26 -7.27 -12.95
CA ILE A 84 -0.71 -7.59 -14.28
C ILE A 84 -1.82 -7.56 -15.32
N TRP A 85 -3.00 -8.06 -15.03
CA TRP A 85 -4.17 -8.00 -15.91
C TRP A 85 -4.52 -6.55 -16.26
N ASP A 86 -4.69 -5.70 -15.27
CA ASP A 86 -5.01 -4.27 -15.47
C ASP A 86 -3.89 -3.56 -16.27
N GLY A 87 -2.63 -3.90 -16.00
CA GLY A 87 -1.49 -3.41 -16.78
C GLY A 87 -1.54 -3.82 -18.25
N LEU A 88 -1.93 -5.08 -18.55
CA LEU A 88 -2.14 -5.56 -19.91
C LEU A 88 -3.28 -4.83 -20.62
N LEU A 89 -4.37 -4.51 -19.91
CA LEU A 89 -5.46 -3.72 -20.47
C LEU A 89 -4.94 -2.37 -20.95
N LEU A 90 -4.22 -1.65 -20.10
CA LEU A 90 -3.66 -0.34 -20.46
C LEU A 90 -2.62 -0.45 -21.59
N PHE A 91 -1.81 -1.49 -21.61
CA PHE A 91 -0.83 -1.73 -22.68
C PHE A 91 -1.53 -1.92 -24.05
N ASN A 92 -2.73 -2.48 -24.04
CA ASN A 92 -3.56 -2.65 -25.24
C ASN A 92 -4.61 -1.52 -25.41
N GLU A 93 -4.38 -0.36 -24.78
CA GLU A 93 -5.24 0.84 -24.89
C GLU A 93 -6.68 0.64 -24.37
N LEU A 94 -6.90 -0.38 -23.56
CA LEU A 94 -8.20 -0.66 -22.93
C LEU A 94 -8.28 -0.02 -21.54
N ASN A 95 -9.46 0.52 -21.23
CA ASN A 95 -9.72 1.11 -19.92
C ASN A 95 -10.02 0.01 -18.87
N PRO A 96 -9.20 -0.19 -17.83
CA PRO A 96 -9.40 -1.23 -16.81
C PRO A 96 -10.65 -1.03 -15.96
N TYR A 97 -11.27 0.15 -16.01
CA TYR A 97 -12.52 0.42 -15.33
C TYR A 97 -13.77 0.14 -16.19
N ALA A 98 -13.58 -0.07 -17.49
CA ALA A 98 -14.70 -0.30 -18.41
C ALA A 98 -15.11 -1.77 -18.52
N TYR A 99 -14.20 -2.70 -18.19
CA TYR A 99 -14.40 -4.13 -18.42
C TYR A 99 -14.01 -4.95 -17.19
N THR A 100 -14.77 -6.02 -16.93
CA THR A 100 -14.36 -7.06 -16.00
C THR A 100 -13.48 -8.10 -16.71
N PRO A 101 -12.59 -8.81 -15.99
CA PRO A 101 -11.84 -9.91 -16.58
C PRO A 101 -12.73 -11.01 -17.20
N ASN A 102 -13.89 -11.29 -16.61
CA ASN A 102 -14.82 -12.29 -17.15
C ASN A 102 -15.38 -11.90 -18.52
N GLU A 103 -15.68 -10.62 -18.76
CA GLU A 103 -16.15 -10.12 -20.06
C GLU A 103 -15.09 -10.24 -21.15
N LEU A 104 -13.81 -10.08 -20.79
CA LEU A 104 -12.70 -10.05 -21.77
C LEU A 104 -12.08 -11.40 -22.04
N ILE A 105 -12.16 -12.37 -21.12
CA ILE A 105 -11.57 -13.71 -21.34
C ILE A 105 -12.22 -14.44 -22.52
N GLU A 106 -13.45 -14.09 -22.87
CA GLU A 106 -14.18 -14.60 -24.03
C GLU A 106 -13.70 -13.99 -25.36
N GLN A 107 -12.78 -13.00 -25.32
CA GLN A 107 -12.22 -12.31 -26.48
C GLN A 107 -10.73 -12.66 -26.68
N PRO A 108 -10.38 -13.88 -27.16
CA PRO A 108 -9.02 -14.42 -27.11
C PRO A 108 -8.01 -13.71 -28.02
N HIS A 109 -8.46 -12.81 -28.91
CA HIS A 109 -7.58 -12.05 -29.81
C HIS A 109 -6.98 -10.80 -29.18
N LEU A 110 -7.39 -10.42 -27.96
CA LEU A 110 -6.86 -9.21 -27.33
C LEU A 110 -5.52 -9.42 -26.64
N PHE A 111 -5.20 -10.67 -26.23
CA PHE A 111 -4.01 -10.97 -25.42
C PHE A 111 -3.36 -12.31 -25.81
N SER A 112 -2.13 -12.55 -25.33
CA SER A 112 -1.52 -13.88 -25.38
C SER A 112 -2.38 -14.88 -24.60
N PRO A 113 -2.97 -15.91 -25.24
CA PRO A 113 -3.93 -16.80 -24.57
C PRO A 113 -3.37 -17.46 -23.33
N ALA A 114 -2.11 -17.91 -23.37
CA ALA A 114 -1.48 -18.63 -22.27
C ALA A 114 -1.35 -17.78 -20.98
N LEU A 115 -0.88 -16.53 -21.10
CA LEU A 115 -0.74 -15.64 -19.94
C LEU A 115 -2.11 -15.21 -19.42
N THR A 116 -3.04 -14.87 -20.30
CA THR A 116 -4.37 -14.39 -19.94
C THR A 116 -5.16 -15.45 -19.16
N GLU A 117 -5.08 -16.71 -19.58
CA GLU A 117 -5.72 -17.83 -18.89
C GLU A 117 -5.14 -18.02 -17.48
N VAL A 118 -3.80 -17.95 -17.34
CA VAL A 118 -3.12 -18.03 -16.04
C VAL A 118 -3.55 -16.89 -15.12
N LEU A 119 -3.59 -15.66 -15.62
CA LEU A 119 -3.98 -14.49 -14.82
C LEU A 119 -5.43 -14.60 -14.36
N HIS A 120 -6.36 -14.88 -15.28
CA HIS A 120 -7.79 -15.00 -15.01
C HIS A 120 -8.08 -16.09 -13.98
N LYS A 121 -7.52 -17.30 -14.18
CA LYS A 121 -7.74 -18.44 -13.28
C LYS A 121 -7.23 -18.18 -11.87
N ASN A 122 -6.10 -17.48 -11.71
CA ASN A 122 -5.43 -17.33 -10.42
C ASN A 122 -5.79 -16.03 -9.67
N MET A 123 -6.43 -15.03 -10.31
CA MET A 123 -6.91 -13.84 -9.60
C MET A 123 -8.14 -14.10 -8.73
N GLY A 124 -8.82 -15.23 -8.93
CA GLY A 124 -10.01 -15.63 -8.18
C GLY A 124 -11.31 -15.00 -8.71
N GLU A 125 -12.43 -15.70 -8.49
CA GLU A 125 -13.75 -15.33 -9.02
C GLU A 125 -14.21 -13.91 -8.63
N LEU A 126 -13.95 -13.53 -7.37
CA LEU A 126 -14.31 -12.19 -6.89
C LEU A 126 -13.59 -11.09 -7.67
N SER A 127 -12.30 -11.25 -7.93
CA SER A 127 -11.52 -10.28 -8.69
C SER A 127 -11.89 -10.31 -10.18
N ALA A 128 -12.13 -11.51 -10.73
CA ALA A 128 -12.49 -11.67 -12.13
C ALA A 128 -13.90 -11.14 -12.47
N GLY A 129 -14.83 -11.17 -11.51
CA GLY A 129 -16.22 -10.71 -11.70
C GLY A 129 -16.46 -9.21 -11.45
N HIS A 130 -15.43 -8.44 -11.09
CA HIS A 130 -15.60 -7.02 -10.77
C HIS A 130 -14.65 -6.12 -11.57
N TYR A 131 -15.08 -4.87 -11.81
CA TYR A 131 -14.23 -3.83 -12.39
C TYR A 131 -13.07 -3.49 -11.46
N SER A 132 -12.01 -2.88 -12.00
CA SER A 132 -10.86 -2.47 -11.19
C SER A 132 -11.26 -1.40 -10.16
N ASN A 133 -10.78 -1.58 -8.92
CA ASN A 133 -10.93 -0.62 -7.82
C ASN A 133 -9.60 0.09 -7.50
N TYR A 134 -8.54 -0.19 -8.25
CA TYR A 134 -7.24 0.41 -8.05
C TYR A 134 -7.17 1.80 -8.68
N PRO A 135 -6.83 2.86 -7.91
CA PRO A 135 -6.76 4.24 -8.43
C PRO A 135 -5.68 4.42 -9.51
N PRO A 136 -5.69 5.56 -10.24
CA PRO A 136 -4.85 5.78 -11.42
C PRO A 136 -3.35 5.59 -11.25
N ILE A 137 -2.78 5.92 -10.10
CA ILE A 137 -1.33 5.74 -9.84
C ILE A 137 -0.95 4.26 -9.84
N ASN A 138 -1.81 3.41 -9.30
CA ASN A 138 -1.61 1.96 -9.36
C ASN A 138 -1.66 1.48 -10.80
N GLN A 139 -2.65 1.93 -11.58
CA GLN A 139 -2.81 1.59 -12.98
C GLN A 139 -1.57 1.95 -13.82
N LEU A 140 -1.00 3.14 -13.59
CA LEU A 140 0.25 3.54 -14.24
C LEU A 140 1.44 2.65 -13.84
N GLY A 141 1.50 2.25 -12.58
CA GLY A 141 2.53 1.32 -12.12
C GLY A 141 2.34 -0.11 -12.63
N PHE A 142 1.10 -0.57 -12.80
CA PHE A 142 0.78 -1.84 -13.44
C PHE A 142 1.22 -1.82 -14.91
N LEU A 143 0.89 -0.76 -15.64
CA LEU A 143 1.38 -0.55 -17.00
C LEU A 143 2.91 -0.57 -17.06
N PHE A 144 3.59 0.16 -16.16
CA PHE A 144 5.06 0.18 -16.11
C PHE A 144 5.65 -1.23 -16.01
N SER A 145 5.02 -2.12 -15.23
CA SER A 145 5.51 -3.49 -15.05
C SER A 145 5.43 -4.33 -16.33
N ILE A 146 4.53 -3.98 -17.26
CA ILE A 146 4.29 -4.70 -18.53
C ILE A 146 5.18 -4.22 -19.66
N LEU A 147 5.64 -2.97 -19.63
CA LEU A 147 6.41 -2.33 -20.73
C LEU A 147 7.70 -3.07 -21.11
N TRP A 148 8.25 -3.89 -20.23
CA TRP A 148 9.53 -4.58 -20.44
C TRP A 148 9.38 -5.90 -21.20
N GLU A 149 8.31 -6.64 -20.88
CA GLU A 149 7.98 -7.91 -21.50
C GLU A 149 6.52 -8.25 -21.19
N SER A 150 5.63 -7.94 -22.11
CA SER A 150 4.18 -8.05 -21.90
C SER A 150 3.66 -9.49 -21.72
N ASN A 151 4.42 -10.48 -22.09
CA ASN A 151 4.03 -11.90 -22.01
C ASN A 151 4.70 -12.68 -20.87
N SER A 152 5.45 -12.00 -20.00
CA SER A 152 6.19 -12.63 -18.91
C SER A 152 5.62 -12.24 -17.55
N LEU A 153 4.96 -13.19 -16.87
CA LEU A 153 4.52 -13.05 -15.50
C LEU A 153 5.67 -12.68 -14.56
N PHE A 154 6.81 -13.35 -14.71
CA PHE A 154 7.96 -13.18 -13.83
C PHE A 154 8.61 -11.80 -14.01
N THR A 155 8.80 -11.35 -15.24
CA THR A 155 9.33 -10.01 -15.54
C THR A 155 8.43 -8.93 -14.96
N SER A 156 7.11 -9.05 -15.11
CA SER A 156 6.14 -8.11 -14.56
C SER A 156 6.22 -8.04 -13.03
N ILE A 157 6.34 -9.18 -12.33
CA ILE A 157 6.52 -9.24 -10.88
C ILE A 157 7.80 -8.50 -10.45
N ILE A 158 8.94 -8.76 -11.13
CA ILE A 158 10.22 -8.12 -10.79
C ILE A 158 10.15 -6.61 -11.00
N MET A 159 9.62 -6.14 -12.13
CA MET A 159 9.53 -4.71 -12.44
C MET A 159 8.62 -3.97 -11.47
N MET A 160 7.47 -4.55 -11.12
CA MET A 160 6.59 -4.02 -10.09
C MET A 160 7.30 -3.94 -8.73
N ARG A 161 8.01 -5.01 -8.35
CA ARG A 161 8.73 -5.07 -7.08
C ARG A 161 9.87 -4.05 -7.00
N LEU A 162 10.60 -3.84 -8.09
CA LEU A 162 11.64 -2.80 -8.16
C LEU A 162 11.06 -1.40 -7.94
N LEU A 163 9.88 -1.11 -8.51
CA LEU A 163 9.18 0.15 -8.28
C LEU A 163 8.78 0.32 -6.82
N LEU A 164 8.23 -0.73 -6.19
CA LEU A 164 7.85 -0.74 -4.78
C LEU A 164 9.05 -0.58 -3.86
N ILE A 165 10.17 -1.26 -4.14
CA ILE A 165 11.43 -1.10 -3.39
C ILE A 165 11.96 0.33 -3.53
N ALA A 166 11.90 0.93 -4.72
CA ALA A 166 12.30 2.32 -4.92
C ALA A 166 11.45 3.29 -4.09
N ALA A 167 10.14 3.08 -4.02
CA ALA A 167 9.25 3.85 -3.17
C ALA A 167 9.61 3.71 -1.68
N ASP A 168 9.86 2.49 -1.20
CA ASP A 168 10.28 2.21 0.18
C ASP A 168 11.62 2.88 0.54
N ILE A 169 12.58 2.86 -0.37
CA ILE A 169 13.85 3.60 -0.21
C ILE A 169 13.57 5.10 -0.12
N GLY A 170 12.64 5.60 -0.93
CA GLY A 170 12.17 6.99 -0.85
C GLY A 170 11.57 7.31 0.53
N VAL A 171 10.70 6.43 1.08
CA VAL A 171 10.16 6.57 2.45
C VAL A 171 11.27 6.59 3.49
N PHE A 172 12.30 5.73 3.36
CA PHE A 172 13.44 5.74 4.26
C PHE A 172 14.15 7.09 4.28
N PHE A 173 14.48 7.65 3.12
CA PHE A 173 15.20 8.93 3.05
C PHE A 173 14.34 10.13 3.48
N LEU A 174 13.09 10.20 3.08
CA LEU A 174 12.17 11.25 3.48
C LEU A 174 11.80 11.13 4.96
N GLY A 175 11.49 9.92 5.42
CA GLY A 175 11.11 9.65 6.80
C GLY A 175 12.18 10.03 7.81
N LYS A 176 13.46 9.69 7.55
CA LYS A 176 14.55 10.12 8.43
C LYS A 176 14.72 11.65 8.47
N GLN A 177 14.48 12.36 7.35
CA GLN A 177 14.54 13.82 7.33
C GLN A 177 13.37 14.44 8.10
N LEU A 178 12.17 13.89 7.96
CA LEU A 178 11.00 14.32 8.72
C LEU A 178 11.17 14.04 10.21
N LEU A 179 11.68 12.86 10.59
CA LEU A 179 12.00 12.56 12.00
C LEU A 179 12.96 13.60 12.59
N LYS A 180 14.04 13.92 11.86
CA LYS A 180 14.99 14.96 12.27
C LYS A 180 14.32 16.33 12.40
N PHE A 181 13.47 16.70 11.43
CA PHE A 181 12.75 17.99 11.46
C PHE A 181 11.84 18.10 12.68
N PHE A 182 11.17 17.00 13.07
CA PHE A 182 10.32 16.94 14.26
C PHE A 182 11.07 16.64 15.57
N GLY A 183 12.40 16.70 15.58
CA GLY A 183 13.20 16.51 16.80
C GLY A 183 13.35 15.05 17.26
N PHE A 184 13.03 14.07 16.42
CA PHE A 184 13.19 12.65 16.73
C PHE A 184 14.51 12.08 16.19
N ALA A 185 15.00 11.03 16.84
CA ALA A 185 16.15 10.28 16.34
C ALA A 185 15.83 9.64 14.97
N GLN A 186 16.74 9.81 14.02
CA GLN A 186 16.56 9.32 12.64
C GLN A 186 16.48 7.79 12.57
N GLU A 187 17.11 7.09 13.51
CA GLU A 187 17.12 5.64 13.63
C GLU A 187 15.73 5.06 13.86
N ARG A 188 14.75 5.86 14.31
CA ARG A 188 13.35 5.45 14.43
C ARG A 188 12.74 5.02 13.10
N ILE A 189 13.29 5.43 11.95
CA ILE A 189 12.86 4.94 10.64
C ILE A 189 13.04 3.42 10.51
N GLY A 190 13.89 2.80 11.32
CA GLY A 190 14.07 1.37 11.39
C GLY A 190 12.79 0.62 11.74
N TRP A 191 11.90 1.22 12.55
CA TRP A 191 10.59 0.64 12.87
C TRP A 191 9.66 0.50 11.67
N TYR A 192 9.88 1.28 10.62
CA TYR A 192 9.23 1.12 9.33
C TYR A 192 10.06 0.24 8.40
N PHE A 193 11.32 0.62 8.14
CA PHE A 193 12.11 0.06 7.05
C PHE A 193 12.52 -1.40 7.25
N LEU A 194 12.61 -1.86 8.53
CA LEU A 194 12.86 -3.25 8.92
C LEU A 194 11.62 -3.96 9.45
N ASN A 195 10.44 -3.32 9.40
CA ASN A 195 9.20 -3.91 9.86
C ASN A 195 8.86 -5.15 9.03
N PRO A 196 8.67 -6.33 9.65
CA PRO A 196 8.33 -7.55 8.91
C PRO A 196 7.06 -7.43 8.08
N LEU A 197 6.02 -6.75 8.59
CA LEU A 197 4.80 -6.51 7.82
C LEU A 197 5.07 -5.70 6.55
N VAL A 198 5.88 -4.63 6.64
CA VAL A 198 6.27 -3.81 5.50
C VAL A 198 7.01 -4.62 4.45
N LEU A 199 7.98 -5.44 4.88
CA LEU A 199 8.79 -6.27 3.96
C LEU A 199 7.95 -7.37 3.29
N ILE A 200 7.11 -8.06 4.06
CA ILE A 200 6.27 -9.15 3.56
C ILE A 200 5.17 -8.61 2.64
N GLU A 201 4.41 -7.60 3.09
CA GLU A 201 3.26 -7.12 2.34
C GLU A 201 3.65 -6.25 1.14
N LEU A 202 4.57 -5.29 1.32
CA LEU A 202 4.90 -4.38 0.23
C LEU A 202 5.89 -5.01 -0.76
N THR A 203 6.99 -5.58 -0.27
CA THR A 203 8.00 -6.19 -1.15
C THR A 203 7.61 -7.61 -1.56
N GLY A 204 7.18 -8.46 -0.61
CA GLY A 204 6.82 -9.85 -0.87
C GLY A 204 5.55 -9.97 -1.71
N ASN A 205 4.45 -9.38 -1.25
CA ASN A 205 3.10 -9.51 -1.82
C ASN A 205 2.73 -8.43 -2.84
N LEU A 206 3.63 -7.49 -3.14
CA LEU A 206 3.44 -6.43 -4.14
C LEU A 206 2.31 -5.45 -3.81
N HIS A 207 2.06 -5.17 -2.54
CA HIS A 207 1.04 -4.22 -2.14
C HIS A 207 1.53 -2.76 -2.27
N TRP A 208 0.62 -1.88 -2.72
CA TRP A 208 0.94 -0.51 -3.15
C TRP A 208 0.95 0.55 -2.05
N GLU A 209 0.72 0.16 -0.80
CA GLU A 209 0.78 1.07 0.35
C GLU A 209 2.16 1.74 0.50
N GLY A 210 3.24 1.11 0.06
CA GLY A 210 4.58 1.70 0.05
C GLY A 210 4.66 2.91 -0.88
N VAL A 211 4.06 2.85 -2.06
CA VAL A 211 3.98 3.98 -3.01
C VAL A 211 3.10 5.10 -2.44
N MET A 212 1.97 4.76 -1.86
CA MET A 212 1.11 5.72 -1.14
C MET A 212 1.89 6.44 -0.05
N LEU A 213 2.61 5.69 0.80
CA LEU A 213 3.42 6.25 1.90
C LEU A 213 4.58 7.11 1.39
N PHE A 214 5.20 6.75 0.27
CA PHE A 214 6.23 7.55 -0.36
C PHE A 214 5.70 8.93 -0.75
N PHE A 215 4.60 8.99 -1.49
CA PHE A 215 3.99 10.25 -1.88
C PHE A 215 3.45 11.03 -0.67
N PHE A 216 2.95 10.34 0.34
CA PHE A 216 2.53 10.94 1.59
C PHE A 216 3.70 11.59 2.35
N ALA A 217 4.81 10.88 2.51
CA ALA A 217 6.01 11.41 3.14
C ALA A 217 6.63 12.56 2.32
N LEU A 218 6.61 12.47 0.99
CA LEU A 218 7.03 13.53 0.09
C LEU A 218 6.15 14.77 0.25
N GLY A 219 4.82 14.58 0.34
CA GLY A 219 3.88 15.67 0.60
C GLY A 219 4.19 16.41 1.90
N TRP A 220 4.43 15.69 2.98
CA TRP A 220 4.84 16.29 4.26
C TRP A 220 6.22 16.96 4.18
N TRP A 221 7.17 16.33 3.53
CA TRP A 221 8.49 16.93 3.34
C TRP A 221 8.42 18.25 2.57
N LEU A 222 7.66 18.30 1.49
CA LEU A 222 7.43 19.52 0.71
C LEU A 222 6.67 20.58 1.52
N TYR A 223 5.71 20.17 2.34
CA TYR A 223 4.93 21.05 3.21
C TYR A 223 5.83 21.78 4.23
N VAL A 224 6.65 21.05 4.95
CA VAL A 224 7.55 21.65 5.96
C VAL A 224 8.62 22.55 5.31
N HIS A 225 8.95 22.32 4.04
CA HIS A 225 9.82 23.20 3.23
C HIS A 225 9.04 24.32 2.52
N LYS A 226 7.77 24.56 2.89
CA LYS A 226 6.90 25.64 2.37
C LYS A 226 6.61 25.58 0.87
N LYS A 227 6.77 24.41 0.23
CA LYS A 227 6.47 24.17 -1.19
C LYS A 227 5.03 23.68 -1.35
N LEU A 228 4.04 24.53 -1.01
CA LEU A 228 2.64 24.13 -0.81
C LEU A 228 2.00 23.50 -2.04
N TRP A 229 2.24 24.02 -3.26
CA TRP A 229 1.66 23.46 -4.49
C TRP A 229 2.18 22.06 -4.79
N LEU A 230 3.50 21.85 -4.68
CA LEU A 230 4.09 20.53 -4.85
C LEU A 230 3.66 19.55 -3.75
N SER A 231 3.46 20.06 -2.53
CA SER A 231 2.91 19.28 -1.43
C SER A 231 1.50 18.79 -1.74
N SER A 232 0.62 19.68 -2.23
CA SER A 232 -0.75 19.31 -2.64
C SER A 232 -0.74 18.26 -3.75
N PHE A 233 0.14 18.42 -4.74
CA PHE A 233 0.31 17.45 -5.81
C PHE A 233 0.79 16.10 -5.28
N ALA A 234 1.80 16.07 -4.39
CA ALA A 234 2.29 14.83 -3.79
C ALA A 234 1.19 14.12 -2.96
N PHE A 235 0.38 14.86 -2.19
CA PHE A 235 -0.76 14.29 -1.49
C PHE A 235 -1.82 13.76 -2.45
N ALA A 236 -2.07 14.43 -3.57
CA ALA A 236 -2.97 13.93 -4.61
C ALA A 236 -2.46 12.61 -5.21
N LEU A 237 -1.15 12.46 -5.47
CA LEU A 237 -0.55 11.20 -5.89
C LEU A 237 -0.73 10.10 -4.83
N SER A 238 -0.56 10.44 -3.55
CA SER A 238 -0.81 9.50 -2.45
C SER A 238 -2.26 9.01 -2.41
N ILE A 239 -3.23 9.93 -2.51
CA ILE A 239 -4.66 9.60 -2.58
C ILE A 239 -4.99 8.83 -3.88
N GLY A 240 -4.36 9.21 -5.00
CA GLY A 240 -4.46 8.52 -6.29
C GLY A 240 -3.82 7.14 -6.31
N THR A 241 -3.09 6.76 -5.24
CA THR A 241 -2.62 5.39 -5.01
C THR A 241 -3.60 4.63 -4.10
N LYS A 242 -4.06 5.24 -3.03
CA LYS A 242 -5.04 4.68 -2.08
C LYS A 242 -5.78 5.79 -1.35
N LEU A 243 -7.09 5.64 -1.10
CA LEU A 243 -7.93 6.69 -0.54
C LEU A 243 -7.66 7.00 0.95
N ILE A 244 -6.95 6.14 1.66
CA ILE A 244 -6.67 6.28 3.10
C ILE A 244 -6.12 7.66 3.51
N PRO A 245 -5.21 8.31 2.77
CA PRO A 245 -4.72 9.64 3.14
C PRO A 245 -5.79 10.74 3.23
N LEU A 246 -6.97 10.55 2.63
CA LEU A 246 -8.10 11.48 2.78
C LEU A 246 -8.53 11.64 4.25
N LEU A 247 -8.37 10.62 5.08
CA LEU A 247 -8.67 10.69 6.52
C LEU A 247 -7.84 11.74 7.26
N LEU A 248 -6.71 12.17 6.70
CA LEU A 248 -5.80 13.13 7.31
C LEU A 248 -6.00 14.57 6.80
N VAL A 249 -6.88 14.78 5.82
CA VAL A 249 -7.19 16.13 5.30
C VAL A 249 -7.64 17.09 6.40
N PRO A 250 -8.47 16.70 7.39
CA PRO A 250 -8.87 17.58 8.48
C PRO A 250 -7.70 18.16 9.31
N VAL A 251 -6.58 17.43 9.40
CA VAL A 251 -5.37 17.89 10.09
C VAL A 251 -4.83 19.19 9.48
N PHE A 252 -4.82 19.29 8.15
CA PHE A 252 -4.32 20.50 7.47
C PHE A 252 -5.20 21.72 7.71
N VAL A 253 -6.53 21.53 7.79
CA VAL A 253 -7.48 22.63 8.04
C VAL A 253 -7.25 23.25 9.40
N ARG A 254 -6.82 22.44 10.39
CA ARG A 254 -6.60 22.91 11.76
C ARG A 254 -5.31 23.72 11.92
N TYR A 255 -4.20 23.30 11.28
CA TYR A 255 -2.87 23.82 11.54
C TYR A 255 -2.44 24.96 10.61
N GLN A 256 -3.32 25.40 9.73
CA GLN A 256 -3.05 26.55 8.87
C GLN A 256 -4.30 27.40 8.63
N SER A 257 -4.14 28.59 8.06
CA SER A 257 -5.29 29.43 7.73
C SER A 257 -6.21 28.73 6.74
N TRP A 258 -7.52 28.89 6.88
CA TRP A 258 -8.54 28.29 6.04
C TRP A 258 -8.30 28.56 4.54
N ARG A 259 -7.79 29.77 4.19
CA ARG A 259 -7.47 30.15 2.80
C ARG A 259 -6.37 29.26 2.21
N LYS A 260 -5.28 29.02 2.97
CA LYS A 260 -4.20 28.11 2.54
C LYS A 260 -4.70 26.68 2.40
N SER A 261 -5.50 26.21 3.36
CA SER A 261 -6.11 24.87 3.30
C SER A 261 -7.00 24.72 2.08
N ALA A 262 -7.85 25.72 1.80
CA ALA A 262 -8.72 25.72 0.62
C ALA A 262 -7.91 25.70 -0.69
N LEU A 263 -6.87 26.53 -0.81
CA LEU A 263 -5.99 26.52 -1.98
C LEU A 263 -5.28 25.17 -2.18
N MET A 264 -4.76 24.58 -1.12
CA MET A 264 -4.14 23.25 -1.18
C MET A 264 -5.16 22.17 -1.57
N ALA A 265 -6.37 22.22 -1.01
CA ALA A 265 -7.44 21.29 -1.34
C ALA A 265 -7.87 21.43 -2.81
N CYS A 266 -8.03 22.64 -3.32
CA CYS A 266 -8.34 22.88 -4.73
C CYS A 266 -7.22 22.37 -5.66
N ALA A 267 -5.95 22.63 -5.33
CA ALA A 267 -4.82 22.13 -6.10
C ALA A 267 -4.73 20.60 -6.08
N GLY A 268 -4.96 20.00 -4.93
CA GLY A 268 -5.02 18.54 -4.77
C GLY A 268 -6.17 17.92 -5.55
N LEU A 269 -7.37 18.52 -5.47
CA LEU A 269 -8.53 18.06 -6.21
C LEU A 269 -8.32 18.17 -7.73
N LEU A 270 -7.79 19.30 -8.20
CA LEU A 270 -7.44 19.47 -9.62
C LEU A 270 -6.45 18.41 -10.08
N SER A 271 -5.43 18.12 -9.26
CA SER A 271 -4.45 17.07 -9.56
C SER A 271 -5.10 15.68 -9.64
N LEU A 272 -6.03 15.37 -8.73
CA LEU A 272 -6.78 14.10 -8.78
C LEU A 272 -7.66 14.02 -10.03
N VAL A 273 -8.38 15.10 -10.37
CA VAL A 273 -9.19 15.14 -11.61
C VAL A 273 -8.31 14.89 -12.83
N LEU A 274 -7.13 15.52 -12.91
CA LEU A 274 -6.19 15.32 -14.02
C LEU A 274 -5.65 13.87 -14.07
N LEU A 275 -5.41 13.23 -12.91
CA LEU A 275 -4.99 11.82 -12.85
C LEU A 275 -6.07 10.87 -13.37
N PHE A 276 -7.33 11.13 -13.07
CA PHE A 276 -8.45 10.33 -13.54
C PHE A 276 -8.88 10.65 -14.98
N LEU A 277 -8.49 11.79 -15.52
CA LEU A 277 -8.93 12.27 -16.84
C LEU A 277 -8.77 11.25 -17.99
N PRO A 278 -7.66 10.50 -18.10
CA PRO A 278 -7.50 9.48 -19.12
C PRO A 278 -8.54 8.35 -19.06
N PHE A 279 -9.11 8.12 -17.86
CA PHE A 279 -10.05 7.04 -17.56
C PHE A 279 -11.52 7.46 -17.61
N PHE A 280 -11.81 8.74 -17.90
CA PHE A 280 -13.18 9.24 -18.07
C PHE A 280 -13.83 8.80 -19.39
N LYS A 281 -13.12 8.08 -20.22
CA LYS A 281 -13.70 7.51 -21.44
C LYS A 281 -14.68 6.40 -21.07
N ASP A 282 -15.75 6.27 -21.85
CA ASP A 282 -16.81 5.29 -21.67
C ASP A 282 -17.48 5.37 -20.27
N ILE A 283 -18.09 4.29 -19.83
CA ILE A 283 -18.72 4.15 -18.49
C ILE A 283 -17.72 3.82 -17.37
N GLY A 284 -16.42 3.91 -17.63
CA GLY A 284 -15.38 3.44 -16.70
C GLY A 284 -15.41 4.14 -15.33
N MET A 285 -15.76 5.44 -15.29
CA MET A 285 -15.85 6.15 -14.00
C MET A 285 -17.05 5.71 -13.16
N GLU A 286 -18.20 5.45 -13.79
CA GLU A 286 -19.38 4.93 -13.09
C GLU A 286 -19.11 3.56 -12.49
N ASN A 287 -18.47 2.66 -13.25
CA ASN A 287 -18.09 1.35 -12.82
C ASN A 287 -17.06 1.39 -11.67
N TYR A 288 -16.07 2.30 -11.77
CA TYR A 288 -15.09 2.51 -10.70
C TYR A 288 -15.77 2.95 -9.40
N LEU A 289 -16.63 3.95 -9.44
CA LEU A 289 -17.34 4.44 -8.27
C LEU A 289 -18.29 3.39 -7.68
N ALA A 290 -18.99 2.65 -8.52
CA ALA A 290 -19.86 1.56 -8.10
C ALA A 290 -19.05 0.44 -7.41
N THR A 291 -17.88 0.10 -7.95
CA THR A 291 -16.98 -0.90 -7.34
C THR A 291 -16.43 -0.42 -6.01
N ILE A 292 -15.97 0.84 -5.90
CA ILE A 292 -15.54 1.41 -4.61
C ILE A 292 -16.68 1.34 -3.59
N GLN A 293 -17.91 1.71 -3.98
CA GLN A 293 -19.07 1.63 -3.10
C GLN A 293 -19.38 0.20 -2.65
N LEU A 294 -19.25 -0.79 -3.54
CA LEU A 294 -19.42 -2.20 -3.23
C LEU A 294 -18.42 -2.65 -2.16
N TRP A 295 -17.13 -2.34 -2.35
CA TRP A 295 -16.07 -2.73 -1.43
C TRP A 295 -16.21 -2.07 -0.05
N PHE A 296 -16.70 -0.84 0.02
CA PHE A 296 -16.94 -0.16 1.30
C PHE A 296 -18.18 -0.65 2.03
N LYS A 297 -19.23 -1.10 1.32
CA LYS A 297 -20.53 -1.42 1.94
C LYS A 297 -20.80 -2.91 2.11
N ASN A 298 -20.31 -3.74 1.20
CA ASN A 298 -20.76 -5.13 1.09
C ASN A 298 -19.62 -6.15 1.18
N PHE A 299 -18.38 -5.72 1.45
CA PHE A 299 -17.24 -6.61 1.49
C PHE A 299 -16.71 -6.79 2.91
N GLU A 300 -16.64 -8.05 3.35
CA GLU A 300 -16.05 -8.43 4.64
C GLU A 300 -14.52 -8.53 4.48
N PHE A 301 -13.80 -7.52 4.94
CA PHE A 301 -12.36 -7.47 4.81
C PHE A 301 -11.71 -7.39 6.19
N ASN A 302 -10.91 -8.41 6.55
CA ASN A 302 -10.02 -8.48 7.72
C ASN A 302 -10.48 -7.64 8.95
N GLY A 303 -11.74 -7.79 9.29
CA GLY A 303 -12.42 -6.84 10.16
C GLY A 303 -12.47 -7.32 11.61
N SER A 304 -11.35 -7.30 12.36
CA SER A 304 -11.30 -7.69 13.77
C SER A 304 -12.49 -7.22 14.60
N LEU A 305 -12.70 -5.91 14.71
CA LEU A 305 -13.87 -5.32 15.42
C LEU A 305 -15.16 -5.53 14.64
N TYR A 306 -15.11 -5.55 13.32
CA TYR A 306 -16.26 -5.83 12.48
C TYR A 306 -16.81 -7.24 12.72
N TYR A 307 -15.97 -8.26 12.89
CA TYR A 307 -16.44 -9.62 13.17
C TYR A 307 -17.15 -9.73 14.52
N ILE A 308 -16.73 -8.97 15.52
CA ILE A 308 -17.45 -8.88 16.80
C ILE A 308 -18.84 -8.24 16.58
N ALA A 309 -18.89 -7.11 15.87
CA ALA A 309 -20.15 -6.44 15.55
C ALA A 309 -21.07 -7.33 14.69
N ARG A 310 -20.51 -8.05 13.71
CA ARG A 310 -21.25 -9.03 12.90
C ARG A 310 -21.83 -10.16 13.76
N TRP A 311 -21.04 -10.72 14.66
CA TRP A 311 -21.50 -11.78 15.57
C TRP A 311 -22.67 -11.28 16.43
N ILE A 312 -22.56 -10.10 17.05
CA ILE A 312 -23.65 -9.48 17.80
C ILE A 312 -24.89 -9.28 16.90
N GLY A 313 -24.67 -8.85 15.66
CA GLY A 313 -25.74 -8.66 14.69
C GLY A 313 -26.48 -9.97 14.36
N TYR A 314 -25.77 -11.09 14.22
CA TYR A 314 -26.37 -12.40 14.02
C TYR A 314 -27.22 -12.83 15.24
N GLU A 315 -26.73 -12.61 16.47
CA GLU A 315 -27.49 -12.94 17.69
C GLU A 315 -28.79 -12.14 17.80
N ILE A 316 -28.79 -10.86 17.37
CA ILE A 316 -29.95 -9.96 17.50
C ILE A 316 -30.93 -10.10 16.33
N LYS A 317 -30.42 -10.25 15.08
CA LYS A 317 -31.24 -10.18 13.85
C LYS A 317 -31.42 -11.52 13.14
N GLY A 318 -30.58 -12.53 13.46
CA GLY A 318 -30.60 -13.83 12.79
C GLY A 318 -29.98 -13.87 11.38
N TYR A 319 -29.41 -12.76 10.90
CA TYR A 319 -28.75 -12.68 9.60
C TYR A 319 -27.56 -11.70 9.61
N ASN A 320 -26.75 -11.75 8.53
CA ASN A 320 -25.58 -10.87 8.40
C ASN A 320 -25.98 -9.41 8.13
N ILE A 321 -25.60 -8.53 9.04
CA ILE A 321 -25.90 -7.08 8.99
C ILE A 321 -24.77 -6.26 8.31
N ILE A 322 -23.99 -6.88 7.43
CA ILE A 322 -22.84 -6.24 6.76
C ILE A 322 -23.19 -4.89 6.14
N ARG A 323 -24.36 -4.80 5.49
CA ARG A 323 -24.80 -3.57 4.83
C ARG A 323 -24.99 -2.44 5.83
N GLN A 324 -25.65 -2.69 6.95
CA GLN A 324 -25.88 -1.69 8.00
C GLN A 324 -24.55 -1.28 8.67
N LEU A 325 -23.68 -2.25 8.93
CA LEU A 325 -22.34 -1.96 9.45
C LEU A 325 -21.51 -1.15 8.46
N GLY A 326 -21.54 -1.49 7.17
CA GLY A 326 -20.82 -0.76 6.11
C GLY A 326 -21.32 0.67 5.91
N GLU A 327 -22.59 0.96 6.20
CA GLU A 327 -23.15 2.32 6.15
C GLU A 327 -22.71 3.19 7.35
N VAL A 328 -22.53 2.60 8.52
CA VAL A 328 -22.29 3.34 9.79
C VAL A 328 -20.81 3.37 10.19
N THR A 329 -20.10 2.25 10.04
CA THR A 329 -18.72 2.10 10.52
C THR A 329 -17.73 3.11 9.92
N PRO A 330 -17.78 3.45 8.61
CA PRO A 330 -16.86 4.45 8.04
C PRO A 330 -17.01 5.83 8.69
N TRP A 331 -18.23 6.23 9.03
CA TRP A 331 -18.48 7.50 9.72
C TRP A 331 -17.97 7.48 11.17
N ILE A 332 -18.14 6.36 11.88
CA ILE A 332 -17.59 6.20 13.23
C ILE A 332 -16.06 6.30 13.18
N ILE A 333 -15.41 5.58 12.27
CA ILE A 333 -13.95 5.61 12.11
C ILE A 333 -13.47 7.02 11.73
N PHE A 334 -14.17 7.68 10.83
CA PHE A 334 -13.85 9.06 10.44
C PHE A 334 -13.95 10.01 11.63
N LEU A 335 -15.05 9.94 12.40
CA LEU A 335 -15.24 10.77 13.60
C LEU A 335 -14.18 10.49 14.68
N ILE A 336 -13.82 9.23 14.89
CA ILE A 336 -12.74 8.86 15.82
C ILE A 336 -11.40 9.43 15.32
N ALA A 337 -11.08 9.28 14.03
CA ALA A 337 -9.86 9.81 13.46
C ALA A 337 -9.79 11.34 13.58
N VAL A 338 -10.88 12.03 13.27
CA VAL A 338 -10.98 13.49 13.42
C VAL A 338 -10.85 13.89 14.90
N SER A 339 -11.58 13.24 15.80
CA SER A 339 -11.51 13.53 17.24
C SER A 339 -10.12 13.28 17.81
N TYR A 340 -9.48 12.17 17.44
CA TYR A 340 -8.12 11.85 17.86
C TYR A 340 -7.12 12.90 17.39
N THR A 341 -7.20 13.30 16.12
CA THR A 341 -6.35 14.37 15.57
C THR A 341 -6.62 15.73 16.22
N HIS A 342 -7.88 16.00 16.59
CA HIS A 342 -8.24 17.24 17.31
C HIS A 342 -7.79 17.25 18.78
N LEU A 343 -7.92 16.14 19.50
CA LEU A 343 -7.64 16.08 20.94
C LEU A 343 -6.15 15.96 21.27
N ARG A 344 -5.41 15.09 20.58
CA ARG A 344 -3.96 14.89 20.84
C ARG A 344 -3.04 15.90 20.18
N ALA A 345 -3.47 16.57 19.15
CA ALA A 345 -2.67 17.60 18.51
C ALA A 345 -2.44 18.83 19.41
N HIS A 346 -3.24 19.01 20.47
CA HIS A 346 -3.00 20.03 21.50
C HIS A 346 -1.69 19.80 22.28
N GLU A 347 -1.25 18.56 22.46
CA GLU A 347 -0.09 18.26 23.31
C GLU A 347 1.24 18.20 22.54
N THR A 348 1.22 17.84 21.25
CA THR A 348 2.47 17.50 20.52
C THR A 348 2.99 18.61 19.60
N LEU A 349 2.11 19.43 19.03
CA LEU A 349 2.51 20.44 18.03
C LEU A 349 2.53 21.87 18.58
N MET A 350 1.85 22.17 19.69
CA MET A 350 1.96 23.48 20.33
C MET A 350 3.32 23.72 21.00
N ASN A 351 4.11 22.67 21.23
CA ASN A 351 5.48 22.78 21.74
C ASN A 351 6.54 22.83 20.63
N LEU A 352 6.15 22.87 19.36
CA LEU A 352 7.05 22.79 18.19
C LEU A 352 6.96 24.01 17.26
N VAL A 353 6.20 25.07 17.65
CA VAL A 353 6.12 26.33 16.89
C VAL A 353 6.79 27.46 17.66
#